data_dafb35205e571082592f6104f2fff271
#
_entry.id   dafb35205e571082592f6104f2fff271
#
_cell.length_a   1.000
_cell.length_b   1.000
_cell.length_c   1.000
_cell.angle_alpha   90.00
_cell.angle_beta   90.00
_cell.angle_gamma   90.00
#
_symmetry.space_group_name_H-M   'P 1'
#
loop_
_entity.id
_entity.type
_entity.pdbx_description
1 polymer ?
#
loop_
_entity_poly.entity_id
_entity_poly.type
_entity_poly.pdbx_seq_one_letter_code
_entity_poly.pdbx_strand_id
1 'polypeptide(L)'
;MKIEYRQATPQDAELLVQIYNAAFYSDYIKYGECPGYGKTKEMMEDSIRKYPKFVILCDGKPVGCISCKELEENVYEIGNLCIIPEFQGKGLG
;
A
#
# COMPACT_ATOMS: atom_id res chain seq x y z
N MET A 1 6.82 1.55 19.76
CA MET A 1 5.95 1.55 18.56
C MET A 1 5.84 0.12 18.05
N LYS A 2 4.63 -0.41 18.03
CA LYS A 2 4.40 -1.80 17.62
C LYS A 2 4.00 -1.84 16.14
N ILE A 3 4.79 -2.54 15.33
CA ILE A 3 4.55 -2.69 13.90
C ILE A 3 4.00 -4.09 13.63
N GLU A 4 2.91 -4.16 12.89
CA GLU A 4 2.30 -5.42 12.48
C GLU A 4 2.01 -5.39 10.98
N TYR A 5 1.91 -6.56 10.38
CA TYR A 5 1.58 -6.72 8.97
C TYR A 5 0.39 -7.65 8.87
N ARG A 6 -0.63 -7.24 8.11
CA ARG A 6 -1.83 -8.05 7.90
C ARG A 6 -2.07 -8.20 6.40
N GLN A 7 -2.25 -9.42 5.94
CA GLN A 7 -2.54 -9.65 4.52
C GLN A 7 -3.86 -8.98 4.15
N ALA A 8 -3.84 -8.19 3.09
CA ALA A 8 -5.01 -7.48 2.60
C ALA A 8 -5.95 -8.42 1.85
N THR A 9 -7.26 -8.17 1.98
CA THR A 9 -8.30 -8.84 1.21
C THR A 9 -9.02 -7.80 0.35
N PRO A 10 -9.84 -8.20 -0.64
CA PRO A 10 -10.61 -7.23 -1.43
C PRO A 10 -11.48 -6.30 -0.58
N GLN A 11 -11.87 -6.71 0.62
CA GLN A 11 -12.62 -5.85 1.54
C GLN A 11 -11.79 -4.67 2.05
N ASP A 12 -10.46 -4.75 1.95
CA ASP A 12 -9.55 -3.68 2.33
C ASP A 12 -9.32 -2.66 1.20
N ALA A 13 -9.97 -2.82 0.05
CA ALA A 13 -9.71 -1.98 -1.13
C ALA A 13 -9.87 -0.50 -0.86
N GLU A 14 -10.94 -0.11 -0.18
CA GLU A 14 -11.19 1.30 0.14
C GLU A 14 -10.11 1.85 1.06
N LEU A 15 -9.71 1.09 2.08
CA LEU A 15 -8.63 1.46 2.97
C LEU A 15 -7.32 1.66 2.20
N LEU A 16 -6.98 0.74 1.31
CA LEU A 16 -5.74 0.82 0.53
C LEU A 16 -5.77 1.99 -0.46
N VAL A 17 -6.93 2.30 -1.05
CA VAL A 17 -7.07 3.50 -1.89
C VAL A 17 -6.72 4.75 -1.08
N GLN A 18 -7.22 4.86 0.14
CA GLN A 18 -6.93 5.99 1.02
C GLN A 18 -5.43 6.07 1.36
N ILE A 19 -4.81 4.95 1.69
CA ILE A 19 -3.37 4.89 1.99
C ILE A 19 -2.55 5.30 0.78
N TYR A 20 -2.86 4.75 -0.39
CA TYR A 20 -2.14 5.07 -1.63
C TYR A 20 -2.28 6.55 -1.98
N ASN A 21 -3.49 7.10 -1.90
CA ASN A 21 -3.71 8.52 -2.20
C ASN A 21 -2.94 9.42 -1.24
N ALA A 22 -2.93 9.10 0.05
CA ALA A 22 -2.18 9.88 1.03
C ALA A 22 -0.66 9.77 0.79
N ALA A 23 -0.16 8.57 0.49
CA ALA A 23 1.26 8.35 0.29
C ALA A 23 1.79 9.00 -0.99
N PHE A 24 0.99 9.01 -2.06
CA PHE A 24 1.44 9.49 -3.37
C PHE A 24 0.92 10.88 -3.73
N TYR A 25 0.25 11.56 -2.82
CA TYR A 25 -0.32 12.88 -3.08
C TYR A 25 0.74 13.90 -3.51
N SER A 26 1.88 13.94 -2.84
CA SER A 26 2.94 14.89 -3.17
C SER A 26 3.56 14.59 -4.54
N ASP A 27 3.65 13.32 -4.92
CA ASP A 27 4.13 12.95 -6.26
C ASP A 27 3.12 13.37 -7.32
N TYR A 28 1.83 13.18 -7.05
CA TYR A 28 0.78 13.63 -7.96
C TYR A 28 0.82 15.13 -8.19
N ILE A 29 0.96 15.92 -7.11
CA ILE A 29 1.04 17.39 -7.21
C ILE A 29 2.30 17.80 -7.99
N LYS A 30 3.43 17.13 -7.75
CA LYS A 30 4.72 17.50 -8.36
C LYS A 30 4.80 17.14 -9.85
N TYR A 31 4.28 15.99 -10.24
CA TYR A 31 4.44 15.46 -11.60
C TYR A 31 3.18 15.47 -12.44
N GLY A 32 2.04 15.81 -11.87
CA GLY A 32 0.76 15.85 -12.57
C GLY A 32 0.09 14.50 -12.76
N GLU A 33 0.80 13.41 -12.57
CA GLU A 33 0.24 12.06 -12.59
C GLU A 33 1.09 11.11 -11.76
N CYS A 34 0.44 10.08 -11.22
CA CYS A 34 1.13 9.08 -10.41
C CYS A 34 0.31 7.78 -10.45
N PRO A 35 0.90 6.64 -10.87
CA PRO A 35 0.16 5.39 -10.99
C PRO A 35 -0.49 4.91 -9.68
N GLY A 36 0.07 5.28 -8.54
CA GLY A 36 -0.48 4.90 -7.24
C GLY A 36 -1.60 5.81 -6.74
N TYR A 37 -1.84 6.93 -7.42
CA TYR A 37 -2.82 7.92 -7.00
C TYR A 37 -4.06 7.87 -7.88
N GLY A 38 -5.24 8.01 -7.28
CA GLY A 38 -6.49 8.09 -8.04
C GLY A 38 -7.08 6.75 -8.46
N LYS A 39 -6.61 5.63 -7.92
CA LYS A 39 -7.22 4.34 -8.19
C LYS A 39 -8.63 4.28 -7.63
N THR A 40 -9.55 3.66 -8.38
CA THR A 40 -10.88 3.39 -7.86
C THR A 40 -10.87 2.18 -6.93
N LYS A 41 -11.95 2.01 -6.17
CA LYS A 41 -12.12 0.84 -5.31
C LYS A 41 -12.04 -0.46 -6.13
N GLU A 42 -12.69 -0.49 -7.29
CA GLU A 42 -12.70 -1.66 -8.18
C GLU A 42 -11.31 -1.99 -8.71
N MET A 43 -10.54 -0.98 -9.09
CA MET A 43 -9.15 -1.17 -9.53
C MET A 43 -8.30 -1.73 -8.41
N MET A 44 -8.50 -1.25 -7.18
CA MET A 44 -7.75 -1.74 -6.04
C MET A 44 -8.15 -3.18 -5.69
N GLU A 45 -9.43 -3.53 -5.77
CA GLU A 45 -9.89 -4.90 -5.55
C GLU A 45 -9.21 -5.87 -6.52
N ASP A 46 -9.15 -5.51 -7.80
CA ASP A 46 -8.47 -6.32 -8.81
C ASP A 46 -6.97 -6.46 -8.52
N SER A 47 -6.34 -5.38 -8.10
CA SER A 47 -4.92 -5.38 -7.76
C SER A 47 -4.63 -6.30 -6.56
N ILE A 48 -5.49 -6.28 -5.54
CA ILE A 48 -5.36 -7.15 -4.38
C ILE A 48 -5.48 -8.62 -4.79
N ARG A 49 -6.38 -8.93 -5.73
CA ARG A 49 -6.55 -10.30 -6.21
C ARG A 49 -5.36 -10.80 -7.02
N LYS A 50 -4.70 -9.89 -7.77
CA LYS A 50 -3.57 -10.25 -8.63
C LYS A 50 -2.24 -10.34 -7.88
N TYR A 51 -2.04 -9.47 -6.89
CA TYR A 51 -0.76 -9.34 -6.20
C TYR A 51 -0.97 -9.37 -4.69
N PRO A 52 -0.22 -10.21 -3.96
CA PRO A 52 -0.29 -10.20 -2.50
C PRO A 52 0.06 -8.81 -1.97
N LYS A 53 -0.78 -8.29 -1.08
CA LYS A 53 -0.56 -7.01 -0.43
C LYS A 53 -0.72 -7.18 1.07
N PHE A 54 0.06 -6.40 1.82
CA PHE A 54 0.02 -6.42 3.28
C PHE A 54 -0.20 -5.01 3.79
N VAL A 55 -1.16 -4.85 4.69
CA VAL A 55 -1.40 -3.59 5.40
C VAL A 55 -0.38 -3.49 6.52
N ILE A 56 0.30 -2.36 6.61
CA ILE A 56 1.24 -2.06 7.70
C ILE A 56 0.46 -1.33 8.78
N LEU A 57 0.51 -1.88 9.99
CA LEU A 57 -0.18 -1.31 11.15
C LEU A 57 0.85 -0.82 12.15
N CYS A 58 0.67 0.39 12.64
CA CYS A 58 1.50 0.98 13.69
C CYS A 58 0.60 1.23 14.89
N ASP A 59 0.82 0.49 15.98
CA ASP A 59 -0.03 0.53 17.18
C ASP A 59 -1.51 0.36 16.84
N GLY A 60 -1.80 -0.55 15.91
CA GLY A 60 -3.16 -0.85 15.46
C GLY A 60 -3.72 0.09 14.39
N LYS A 61 -3.00 1.15 14.01
CA LYS A 61 -3.45 2.10 13.00
C LYS A 61 -2.86 1.74 11.63
N PRO A 62 -3.68 1.61 10.57
CA PRO A 62 -3.16 1.38 9.22
C PRO A 62 -2.35 2.60 8.75
N VAL A 63 -1.08 2.39 8.41
CA VAL A 63 -0.17 3.49 8.02
C VAL A 63 0.51 3.26 6.69
N GLY A 64 0.38 2.07 6.10
CA GLY A 64 1.03 1.80 4.82
C GLY A 64 0.61 0.49 4.22
N CYS A 65 1.22 0.18 3.08
CA CYS A 65 0.94 -1.05 2.35
C CYS A 65 2.20 -1.53 1.63
N ILE A 66 2.43 -2.84 1.68
CA ILE A 66 3.48 -3.50 0.89
C ILE A 66 2.77 -4.32 -0.18
N SER A 67 3.16 -4.13 -1.45
CA SER A 67 2.68 -4.93 -2.57
C SER A 67 3.79 -5.87 -3.00
N CYS A 68 3.49 -7.16 -3.14
CA CYS A 68 4.47 -8.18 -3.50
C CYS A 68 4.14 -8.78 -4.85
N LYS A 69 5.18 -9.26 -5.54
CA LYS A 69 5.05 -10.02 -6.78
C LYS A 69 5.65 -11.39 -6.56
N GLU A 70 4.89 -12.43 -6.87
CA GLU A 70 5.40 -13.80 -6.79
C GLU A 70 6.25 -14.08 -8.04
N LEU A 71 7.52 -14.43 -7.82
CA LEU A 71 8.46 -14.78 -8.89
C LEU A 71 8.43 -16.27 -9.19
N GLU A 72 8.42 -17.09 -8.14
CA GLU A 72 8.36 -18.54 -8.18
C GLU A 72 7.54 -18.99 -7.00
N GLU A 73 7.21 -20.27 -6.92
CA GLU A 73 6.48 -20.80 -5.79
C GLU A 73 7.19 -20.44 -4.48
N ASN A 74 6.50 -19.71 -3.62
CA ASN A 74 6.99 -19.24 -2.30
C ASN A 74 8.18 -18.26 -2.36
N VAL A 75 8.48 -17.69 -3.54
CA VAL A 75 9.50 -16.65 -3.68
C VAL A 75 8.84 -15.35 -4.13
N TYR A 76 8.95 -14.30 -3.32
CA TYR A 76 8.29 -13.03 -3.55
C TYR A 76 9.29 -11.89 -3.65
N GLU A 77 8.99 -10.93 -4.52
CA GLU A 77 9.70 -9.67 -4.62
C GLU A 77 8.80 -8.55 -4.13
N ILE A 78 9.35 -7.63 -3.32
CA ILE A 78 8.59 -6.44 -2.93
C ILE A 78 8.50 -5.52 -4.15
N GLY A 79 7.28 -5.36 -4.68
CA GLY A 79 7.07 -4.52 -5.85
C GLY A 79 6.84 -3.07 -5.51
N ASN A 80 6.22 -2.79 -4.37
CA ASN A 80 5.87 -1.42 -3.99
C ASN A 80 5.69 -1.33 -2.48
N LEU A 81 6.19 -0.23 -1.92
CA LEU A 81 6.01 0.10 -0.51
C LEU A 81 5.50 1.53 -0.42
N CYS A 82 4.37 1.75 0.25
CA CYS A 82 3.87 3.09 0.49
C CYS A 82 3.54 3.29 1.96
N ILE A 83 3.86 4.48 2.47
CA ILE A 83 3.66 4.88 3.86
C ILE A 83 3.02 6.26 3.84
N ILE A 84 1.98 6.48 4.64
CA ILE A 84 1.36 7.81 4.73
C ILE A 84 2.38 8.83 5.26
N PRO A 85 2.28 10.12 4.85
CA PRO A 85 3.31 11.12 5.17
C PRO A 85 3.62 11.26 6.66
N GLU A 86 2.62 11.13 7.52
CA GLU A 86 2.79 11.24 8.97
C GLU A 86 3.80 10.22 9.54
N PHE A 87 3.99 9.11 8.84
CA PHE A 87 4.87 8.03 9.30
C PHE A 87 6.10 7.83 8.43
N GLN A 88 6.28 8.64 7.40
CA GLN A 88 7.48 8.59 6.58
C GLN A 88 8.68 9.09 7.40
N GLY A 89 9.84 8.46 7.17
CA GLY A 89 11.06 8.84 7.88
C GLY A 89 11.16 8.33 9.30
N LYS A 90 10.24 7.46 9.73
CA LYS A 90 10.26 6.88 11.08
C LYS A 90 10.81 5.46 11.12
N GLY A 91 11.53 5.06 10.07
CA GLY A 91 12.15 3.74 10.02
C GLY A 91 11.21 2.61 9.67
N LEU A 92 10.04 2.90 9.09
CA LEU A 92 9.05 1.90 8.71
C LEU A 92 9.26 1.35 7.29
N GLY A 93 9.99 2.07 6.49
CA GLY A 93 10.18 1.72 5.08
C GLY A 93 11.55 1.22 4.74
#